data_a549c955eaf82ad5b945ec8f686f1641
#
_entry.id   a549c955eaf82ad5b945ec8f686f1641
#
_cell.length_a   1.000
_cell.length_b   1.000
_cell.length_c   1.000
_cell.angle_alpha   90.00
_cell.angle_beta   90.00
_cell.angle_gamma   90.00
#
_symmetry.space_group_name_H-M   'P 1'
#
loop_
_entity.id
_entity.type
_entity.pdbx_description
1 polymer ?
#
loop_
_entity_poly.entity_id
_entity_poly.type
_entity_poly.pdbx_seq_one_letter_code
_entity_poly.pdbx_strand_id
1 'polypeptide(L)'
;VSRINAPARGDILLVNLNPTSGKEIQDSRPVLVVSADAFNRQSGLAMVLPITQGGNASRENGFTVSLMGCGTETQGVVLCDQLRTVDLHSRTFKFVEHAPDDFLDEALDAVKSILE
;
A
#
# COMPACT_ATOMS: atom_id res chain seq x y z
N VAL A 1 7.47 5.87 22.42
CA VAL A 1 6.49 6.80 21.97
C VAL A 1 6.50 6.96 20.46
N SER A 2 7.69 7.10 19.90
CA SER A 2 7.77 7.22 18.45
C SER A 2 7.18 6.04 17.72
N ARG A 3 7.12 4.90 18.36
CA ARG A 3 6.59 3.70 17.73
C ARG A 3 5.11 3.77 17.45
N ILE A 4 4.40 4.66 18.11
CA ILE A 4 2.98 4.79 17.80
C ILE A 4 2.77 5.32 16.40
N ASN A 5 3.81 5.86 15.80
CA ASN A 5 3.70 6.34 14.43
C ASN A 5 4.03 5.27 13.41
N ALA A 6 4.46 4.10 13.86
CA ALA A 6 4.74 3.02 12.92
C ALA A 6 3.43 2.44 12.44
N PRO A 7 3.24 2.35 11.13
CA PRO A 7 2.01 1.76 10.60
C PRO A 7 1.97 0.27 10.84
N ALA A 8 0.76 -0.24 10.88
CA ALA A 8 0.53 -1.67 11.03
C ALA A 8 0.20 -2.28 9.68
N ARG A 9 0.47 -3.57 9.56
CA ARG A 9 0.06 -4.32 8.38
C ARG A 9 -1.45 -4.17 8.20
N GLY A 10 -1.86 -3.82 6.99
CA GLY A 10 -3.26 -3.62 6.67
C GLY A 10 -3.70 -2.17 6.71
N ASP A 11 -2.86 -1.29 7.22
CA ASP A 11 -3.18 0.13 7.21
C ASP A 11 -3.14 0.66 5.79
N ILE A 12 -4.09 1.55 5.49
CA ILE A 12 -4.06 2.31 4.24
C ILE A 12 -3.57 3.70 4.62
N LEU A 13 -2.48 4.11 3.99
CA LEU A 13 -1.84 5.39 4.23
C LEU A 13 -1.89 6.24 2.99
N LEU A 14 -1.92 7.54 3.18
CA LEU A 14 -1.70 8.47 2.09
C LEU A 14 -0.24 8.89 2.19
N VAL A 15 0.56 8.55 1.20
CA VAL A 15 2.00 8.74 1.25
C VAL A 15 2.45 9.59 0.07
N ASN A 16 3.32 10.54 0.36
CA ASN A 16 3.97 11.30 -0.69
C ASN A 16 5.10 10.45 -1.25
N LEU A 17 4.95 10.01 -2.48
CA LEU A 17 5.92 9.13 -3.11
C LEU A 17 7.01 9.87 -3.88
N ASN A 18 7.03 11.20 -3.79
CA ASN A 18 8.09 11.98 -4.41
C ASN A 18 9.43 11.70 -3.72
N PRO A 19 10.54 11.87 -4.41
CA PRO A 19 10.63 12.27 -5.80
C PRO A 19 10.30 11.11 -6.73
N THR A 20 9.71 11.47 -7.86
CA THR A 20 9.41 10.51 -8.90
C THR A 20 10.14 10.96 -10.16
N SER A 21 10.21 10.05 -11.14
CA SER A 21 10.94 10.33 -12.37
C SER A 21 9.98 10.75 -13.47
N GLY A 22 10.40 11.74 -14.24
CA GLY A 22 9.68 12.11 -15.43
C GLY A 22 8.23 12.45 -15.15
N LYS A 23 7.34 11.72 -15.79
CA LYS A 23 5.92 12.01 -15.74
C LYS A 23 5.17 11.24 -14.68
N GLU A 24 5.86 10.64 -13.76
CA GLU A 24 5.21 9.91 -12.69
C GLU A 24 4.40 10.85 -11.83
N ILE A 25 3.38 10.27 -11.20
CA ILE A 25 2.51 11.03 -10.34
C ILE A 25 3.29 11.54 -9.14
N GLN A 26 3.13 12.82 -8.85
CA GLN A 26 3.93 13.47 -7.83
C GLN A 26 3.16 13.79 -6.56
N ASP A 27 1.87 13.52 -6.56
CA ASP A 27 1.07 13.80 -5.39
C ASP A 27 1.04 12.60 -4.47
N SER A 28 0.51 12.82 -3.27
CA SER A 28 0.29 11.74 -2.33
C SER A 28 -0.65 10.70 -2.90
N ARG A 29 -0.39 9.45 -2.58
CA ARG A 29 -1.18 8.33 -3.06
C ARG A 29 -1.56 7.42 -1.93
N PRO A 30 -2.74 6.81 -1.99
CA PRO A 30 -3.05 5.75 -1.03
C PRO A 30 -2.20 4.53 -1.32
N VAL A 31 -1.73 3.92 -0.24
CA VAL A 31 -0.95 2.69 -0.31
C VAL A 31 -1.43 1.76 0.79
N LEU A 32 -1.30 0.45 0.55
CA LEU A 32 -1.62 -0.57 1.54
C LEU A 32 -0.33 -1.09 2.15
N VAL A 33 -0.23 -1.05 3.47
CA VAL A 33 0.94 -1.58 4.16
C VAL A 33 0.80 -3.08 4.26
N VAL A 34 1.80 -3.81 3.77
CA VAL A 34 1.77 -5.27 3.79
C VAL A 34 2.88 -5.88 4.62
N SER A 35 3.88 -5.11 5.01
CA SER A 35 4.98 -5.62 5.83
C SER A 35 4.54 -5.79 7.28
N ALA A 36 5.19 -6.73 7.96
CA ALA A 36 4.87 -7.07 9.34
C ALA A 36 5.10 -5.89 10.28
N ASP A 37 4.29 -5.82 11.32
CA ASP A 37 4.38 -4.74 12.28
C ASP A 37 5.76 -4.63 12.91
N ALA A 38 6.37 -5.77 13.24
CA ALA A 38 7.70 -5.75 13.85
C ALA A 38 8.73 -5.16 12.89
N PHE A 39 8.64 -5.52 11.62
CA PHE A 39 9.55 -4.96 10.63
C PHE A 39 9.38 -3.44 10.54
N ASN A 40 8.15 -2.99 10.51
CA ASN A 40 7.86 -1.55 10.38
C ASN A 40 8.43 -0.77 11.57
N ARG A 41 8.25 -1.31 12.77
CA ARG A 41 8.73 -0.63 13.97
C ARG A 41 10.25 -0.61 14.05
N GLN A 42 10.88 -1.73 13.71
CA GLN A 42 12.31 -1.86 13.91
C GLN A 42 13.12 -1.14 12.85
N SER A 43 12.61 -1.13 11.63
CA SER A 43 13.37 -0.56 10.51
C SER A 43 13.03 0.90 10.24
N GLY A 44 11.84 1.35 10.63
CA GLY A 44 11.35 2.66 10.18
C GLY A 44 10.91 2.67 8.74
N LEU A 45 10.88 1.50 8.12
CA LEU A 45 10.45 1.34 6.73
C LEU A 45 9.10 0.64 6.71
N ALA A 46 8.45 0.66 5.57
CA ALA A 46 7.26 -0.16 5.34
C ALA A 46 7.25 -0.61 3.90
N MET A 47 6.82 -1.84 3.67
CA MET A 47 6.60 -2.32 2.32
C MET A 47 5.14 -2.11 2.00
N VAL A 48 4.88 -1.48 0.87
CA VAL A 48 3.54 -1.04 0.52
C VAL A 48 3.20 -1.40 -0.91
N LEU A 49 1.90 -1.47 -1.17
CA LEU A 49 1.36 -1.65 -2.51
C LEU A 49 0.56 -0.40 -2.86
N PRO A 50 0.84 0.20 -4.02
CA PRO A 50 0.08 1.40 -4.40
C PRO A 50 -1.35 1.06 -4.76
N ILE A 51 -2.23 2.00 -4.51
CA ILE A 51 -3.64 1.90 -4.85
C ILE A 51 -3.93 2.95 -5.91
N THR A 52 -4.57 2.54 -7.00
CA THR A 52 -4.87 3.44 -8.09
C THR A 52 -6.33 3.37 -8.45
N GLN A 53 -6.86 4.47 -8.96
CA GLN A 53 -8.23 4.52 -9.45
C GLN A 53 -8.20 4.57 -10.96
N GLY A 54 -9.15 3.89 -11.57
CA GLY A 54 -9.37 4.02 -12.99
C GLY A 54 -8.33 3.43 -13.89
N GLY A 55 -7.34 2.75 -13.34
CA GLY A 55 -6.34 2.10 -14.17
C GLY A 55 -6.91 0.85 -14.79
N ASN A 56 -6.79 0.74 -16.10
CA ASN A 56 -7.31 -0.43 -16.79
C ASN A 56 -6.26 -1.49 -17.02
N ALA A 57 -5.05 -1.06 -17.28
CA ALA A 57 -4.00 -1.99 -17.69
C ALA A 57 -3.67 -3.00 -16.62
N SER A 58 -3.70 -2.59 -15.36
CA SER A 58 -3.28 -3.46 -14.27
C SER A 58 -4.25 -4.59 -14.01
N ARG A 59 -5.49 -4.44 -14.41
CA ARG A 59 -6.50 -5.44 -14.08
C ARG A 59 -6.31 -6.73 -14.82
N GLU A 60 -5.60 -6.68 -15.91
CA GLU A 60 -5.55 -7.82 -16.80
C GLU A 60 -4.44 -8.79 -16.48
N ASN A 61 -3.56 -8.41 -15.58
CA ASN A 61 -2.44 -9.30 -15.27
C ASN A 61 -2.72 -10.24 -14.11
N GLY A 62 -3.88 -10.13 -13.47
CA GLY A 62 -4.24 -11.05 -12.42
C GLY A 62 -3.64 -10.78 -11.07
N PHE A 63 -2.91 -9.69 -10.94
CA PHE A 63 -2.24 -9.36 -9.69
C PHE A 63 -2.76 -8.08 -9.08
N THR A 64 -4.04 -7.84 -9.24
CA THR A 64 -4.70 -6.69 -8.63
C THR A 64 -5.83 -7.17 -7.75
N VAL A 65 -6.13 -6.39 -6.73
CA VAL A 65 -7.24 -6.67 -5.83
C VAL A 65 -8.06 -5.39 -5.69
N SER A 66 -9.36 -5.51 -5.96
CA SER A 66 -10.23 -4.34 -5.97
C SER A 66 -10.77 -4.05 -4.58
N LEU A 67 -10.85 -2.77 -4.25
CA LEU A 67 -11.51 -2.32 -3.03
C LEU A 67 -13.02 -2.17 -3.18
N MET A 68 -13.54 -2.46 -4.37
CA MET A 68 -14.96 -2.36 -4.60
C MET A 68 -15.72 -3.28 -3.66
N GLY A 69 -16.72 -2.74 -2.97
CA GLY A 69 -17.53 -3.53 -2.07
C GLY A 69 -16.91 -3.81 -0.72
N CYS A 70 -15.72 -3.28 -0.44
CA CYS A 70 -15.05 -3.55 0.83
C CYS A 70 -15.51 -2.62 1.96
N GLY A 71 -16.28 -1.59 1.64
CA GLY A 71 -16.74 -0.67 2.67
C GLY A 71 -15.70 0.35 3.10
N THR A 72 -14.63 0.50 2.35
CA THR A 72 -13.58 1.46 2.65
C THR A 72 -13.87 2.80 2.01
N GLU A 73 -13.32 3.87 2.61
CA GLU A 73 -13.35 5.17 1.98
C GLU A 73 -12.43 5.24 0.78
N THR A 74 -11.32 4.55 0.86
CA THR A 74 -10.38 4.47 -0.26
C THR A 74 -11.00 3.64 -1.37
N GLN A 75 -10.94 4.17 -2.57
CA GLN A 75 -11.49 3.51 -3.74
C GLN A 75 -10.37 3.11 -4.67
N GLY A 76 -10.60 2.09 -5.47
CA GLY A 76 -9.65 1.74 -6.50
C GLY A 76 -9.19 0.31 -6.41
N VAL A 77 -7.99 0.08 -6.95
CA VAL A 77 -7.42 -1.24 -7.12
C VAL A 77 -6.01 -1.23 -6.54
N VAL A 78 -5.69 -2.24 -5.76
CA VAL A 78 -4.34 -2.40 -5.21
C VAL A 78 -3.50 -3.14 -6.24
N LEU A 79 -2.33 -2.59 -6.53
CA LEU A 79 -1.42 -3.15 -7.52
C LEU A 79 -0.41 -4.04 -6.81
N CYS A 80 -0.70 -5.33 -6.74
CA CYS A 80 0.09 -6.25 -5.95
C CYS A 80 1.44 -6.59 -6.59
N ASP A 81 1.60 -6.26 -7.87
CA ASP A 81 2.87 -6.47 -8.56
C ASP A 81 3.81 -5.28 -8.46
N GLN A 82 3.44 -4.25 -7.69
CA GLN A 82 4.26 -3.05 -7.56
C GLN A 82 4.66 -2.81 -6.12
N LEU A 83 5.06 -3.87 -5.46
CA LEU A 83 5.56 -3.79 -4.09
C LEU A 83 6.77 -2.88 -4.03
N ARG A 84 6.76 -1.96 -3.08
CA ARG A 84 7.91 -1.09 -2.88
C ARG A 84 8.10 -0.81 -1.41
N THR A 85 9.34 -0.51 -1.05
CA THR A 85 9.69 -0.14 0.30
C THR A 85 9.79 1.37 0.38
N VAL A 86 9.17 1.96 1.39
CA VAL A 86 9.23 3.40 1.61
C VAL A 86 9.82 3.67 2.98
N ASP A 87 10.57 4.75 3.07
CA ASP A 87 11.17 5.21 4.32
C ASP A 87 10.23 6.23 4.92
N LEU A 88 9.58 5.85 6.01
CA LEU A 88 8.55 6.69 6.62
C LEU A 88 9.14 7.87 7.38
N HIS A 89 10.46 7.87 7.62
CA HIS A 89 11.10 9.00 8.25
C HIS A 89 11.36 10.14 7.27
N SER A 90 11.48 9.80 6.00
CA SER A 90 11.81 10.81 5.00
C SER A 90 10.64 11.18 4.10
N ARG A 91 9.48 10.57 4.32
CA ARG A 91 8.29 10.85 3.52
C ARG A 91 7.17 11.33 4.40
N THR A 92 6.39 12.26 3.89
CA THR A 92 5.16 12.67 4.54
C THR A 92 4.11 11.59 4.33
N PHE A 93 3.47 11.17 5.41
CA PHE A 93 2.41 10.20 5.29
C PHE A 93 1.33 10.47 6.32
N LYS A 94 0.16 9.89 6.07
CA LYS A 94 -1.01 10.10 6.91
C LYS A 94 -1.82 8.82 6.92
N PHE A 95 -2.25 8.41 8.11
CA PHE A 95 -3.12 7.26 8.24
C PHE A 95 -4.50 7.60 7.70
N VAL A 96 -5.08 6.71 6.90
CA VAL A 96 -6.42 6.88 6.37
C VAL A 96 -7.40 5.94 7.07
N GLU A 97 -7.14 4.64 6.99
CA GLU A 97 -8.04 3.64 7.55
C GLU A 97 -7.33 2.29 7.55
N HIS A 98 -7.92 1.33 8.22
CA HIS A 98 -7.42 -0.03 8.23
C HIS A 98 -8.25 -0.85 7.25
N ALA A 99 -7.58 -1.59 6.37
CA ALA A 99 -8.28 -2.40 5.38
C ALA A 99 -8.94 -3.62 6.03
N PRO A 100 -10.05 -4.09 5.48
CA PRO A 100 -10.66 -5.31 6.01
C PRO A 100 -9.72 -6.50 5.87
N ASP A 101 -9.82 -7.42 6.82
CA ASP A 101 -8.91 -8.56 6.88
C ASP A 101 -8.98 -9.43 5.63
N ASP A 102 -10.18 -9.65 5.11
CA ASP A 102 -10.32 -10.47 3.91
C ASP A 102 -9.61 -9.86 2.72
N PHE A 103 -9.72 -8.54 2.58
CA PHE A 103 -9.03 -7.83 1.51
C PHE A 103 -7.53 -7.92 1.68
N LEU A 104 -7.06 -7.73 2.90
CA LEU A 104 -5.62 -7.81 3.19
C LEU A 104 -5.09 -9.20 2.87
N ASP A 105 -5.81 -10.25 3.27
CA ASP A 105 -5.39 -11.61 3.01
C ASP A 105 -5.28 -11.87 1.50
N GLU A 106 -6.23 -11.37 0.74
CA GLU A 106 -6.21 -11.54 -0.69
C GLU A 106 -5.01 -10.83 -1.32
N ALA A 107 -4.71 -9.63 -0.85
CA ALA A 107 -3.56 -8.88 -1.36
C ALA A 107 -2.25 -9.59 -1.01
N LEU A 108 -2.15 -10.11 0.22
CA LEU A 108 -0.96 -10.83 0.62
C LEU A 108 -0.76 -12.11 -0.19
N ASP A 109 -1.84 -12.81 -0.48
CA ASP A 109 -1.76 -14.02 -1.31
C ASP A 109 -1.26 -13.69 -2.71
N ALA A 110 -1.72 -12.58 -3.27
CA ALA A 110 -1.28 -12.17 -4.59
C ALA A 110 0.22 -11.85 -4.59
N VAL A 111 0.71 -11.15 -3.57
CA VAL A 111 2.13 -10.85 -3.46
C VAL A 111 2.94 -12.13 -3.33
N LYS A 112 2.47 -13.05 -2.50
CA LYS A 112 3.20 -14.31 -2.30
C LYS A 112 3.31 -15.10 -3.60
N SER A 113 2.25 -15.11 -4.40
CA SER A 113 2.28 -15.86 -5.64
C SER A 113 3.28 -15.28 -6.64
N ILE A 114 3.54 -13.99 -6.55
CA ILE A 114 4.54 -13.35 -7.39
C ILE A 114 5.95 -13.75 -6.97
N LEU A 115 6.13 -13.92 -5.67
CA LEU A 115 7.46 -14.19 -5.12
C LEU A 115 7.83 -15.66 -5.14
N GLU A 116 6.88 -16.53 -5.35
CA GLU A 116 7.16 -17.97 -5.40
C GLU A 116 7.65 -18.41 -6.79
#